data_b3c07dea7f0dc278445df6dc1f9757d6
#
_entry.id   b3c07dea7f0dc278445df6dc1f9757d6
#
_cell.length_a   1.000
_cell.length_b   1.000
_cell.length_c   1.000
_cell.angle_alpha   90.00
_cell.angle_beta   90.00
_cell.angle_gamma   90.00
#
_symmetry.space_group_name_H-M   'P 1'
#
loop_
_entity.id
_entity.type
_entity.pdbx_description
1 polymer ?
#
loop_
_entity_poly.entity_id
_entity_poly.type
_entity_poly.pdbx_seq_one_letter_code
_entity_poly.pdbx_strand_id
1 'polypeptide(L)'
;MLNSTITVKIKQRLNKLDSNDYDNIECWQVVEAFNKAQVEWSRRQLHGINIVKEGDEQSTRRKDDMQVLLNKTTITNLTDKGDYSFLNIPGDYLQWKRVDVFAQKDCCDKRRMVIYLAEEGNVSILLRDKLKKPSFEWAETFATLIDDNINVYTNGEFNVPEVQ
;
A
#
# COMPACT_ATOMS: atom_id res chain seq x y z
N MET A 1 8.68 -22.86 2.54
CA MET A 1 10.09 -23.30 2.56
C MET A 1 10.59 -23.16 3.98
N LEU A 2 11.26 -24.21 4.54
CA LEU A 2 11.77 -24.14 5.91
C LEU A 2 12.96 -23.16 5.99
N ASN A 3 13.07 -22.38 7.06
CA ASN A 3 14.17 -21.42 7.25
C ASN A 3 15.55 -22.07 7.17
N SER A 4 15.67 -23.31 7.65
CA SER A 4 16.90 -24.09 7.54
C SER A 4 17.34 -24.35 6.09
N THR A 5 16.39 -24.63 5.20
CA THR A 5 16.67 -24.87 3.77
C THR A 5 17.16 -23.58 3.08
N ILE A 6 16.62 -22.43 3.44
CA ILE A 6 17.05 -21.11 2.92
C ILE A 6 18.49 -20.83 3.36
N THR A 7 18.79 -21.03 4.63
CA THR A 7 20.12 -20.83 5.21
C THR A 7 21.17 -21.69 4.50
N VAL A 8 20.88 -22.97 4.31
CA VAL A 8 21.79 -23.89 3.59
C VAL A 8 22.03 -23.43 2.15
N LYS A 9 20.98 -23.08 1.41
CA LYS A 9 21.10 -22.60 0.02
C LYS A 9 21.91 -21.31 -0.09
N ILE A 10 21.76 -20.37 0.84
CA ILE A 10 22.53 -19.14 0.85
C ILE A 10 24.01 -19.40 1.17
N LYS A 11 24.30 -20.21 2.19
CA LYS A 11 25.66 -20.62 2.53
C LYS A 11 26.32 -21.36 1.35
N GLN A 12 25.58 -22.21 0.66
CA GLN A 12 26.03 -22.91 -0.53
C GLN A 12 26.39 -21.97 -1.68
N ARG A 13 25.57 -20.94 -1.93
CA ARG A 13 25.84 -19.92 -2.94
C ARG A 13 27.05 -19.06 -2.62
N LEU A 14 27.31 -18.85 -1.35
CA LEU A 14 28.48 -18.09 -0.90
C LEU A 14 29.76 -18.94 -0.82
N ASN A 15 29.69 -20.24 -1.18
CA ASN A 15 30.76 -21.24 -1.04
C ASN A 15 31.34 -21.31 0.39
N LYS A 16 30.50 -21.09 1.40
CA LYS A 16 30.91 -21.04 2.80
C LYS A 16 30.31 -22.15 3.66
N LEU A 17 30.03 -23.30 3.05
CA LEU A 17 29.49 -24.47 3.79
C LEU A 17 30.52 -25.09 4.74
N ASP A 18 31.81 -25.00 4.41
CA ASP A 18 32.89 -25.72 5.09
C ASP A 18 34.08 -24.86 5.54
N SER A 19 34.03 -23.55 5.46
CA SER A 19 35.18 -22.73 5.88
C SER A 19 35.07 -22.35 7.35
N ASN A 20 35.96 -22.91 8.16
CA ASN A 20 36.18 -22.49 9.54
C ASN A 20 36.85 -21.11 9.68
N ASP A 21 37.25 -20.49 8.56
CA ASP A 21 38.07 -19.29 8.54
C ASP A 21 37.30 -17.97 8.55
N TYR A 22 35.98 -18.00 8.41
CA TYR A 22 35.17 -16.80 8.49
C TYR A 22 34.00 -16.99 9.41
N ASP A 23 33.92 -16.08 10.36
CA ASP A 23 32.84 -15.99 11.33
C ASP A 23 31.47 -16.22 10.72
N ASN A 24 30.78 -17.09 11.35
CA ASN A 24 29.52 -17.63 10.96
C ASN A 24 28.53 -16.52 10.61
N ILE A 25 28.03 -16.58 9.37
CA ILE A 25 26.80 -15.88 9.06
C ILE A 25 25.72 -16.52 9.93
N GLU A 26 25.25 -15.75 10.89
CA GLU A 26 24.23 -16.17 11.82
C GLU A 26 22.86 -16.34 11.13
N CYS A 27 22.06 -17.27 11.65
CA CYS A 27 20.78 -17.60 11.04
C CYS A 27 19.84 -16.38 10.94
N TRP A 28 19.88 -15.48 11.92
CA TRP A 28 19.07 -14.26 11.92
C TRP A 28 19.49 -13.27 10.84
N GLN A 29 20.79 -13.15 10.54
CA GLN A 29 21.30 -12.30 9.46
C GLN A 29 20.81 -12.78 8.09
N VAL A 30 20.76 -14.10 7.89
CA VAL A 30 20.22 -14.70 6.67
C VAL A 30 18.73 -14.40 6.53
N VAL A 31 17.97 -14.53 7.63
CA VAL A 31 16.53 -14.25 7.64
C VAL A 31 16.26 -12.77 7.34
N GLU A 32 17.01 -11.88 7.98
CA GLU A 32 16.87 -10.44 7.75
C GLU A 32 17.19 -10.06 6.30
N ALA A 33 18.31 -10.54 5.77
CA ALA A 33 18.70 -10.30 4.38
C ALA A 33 17.67 -10.85 3.39
N PHE A 34 17.10 -12.01 3.68
CA PHE A 34 16.06 -12.62 2.85
C PHE A 34 14.78 -11.79 2.87
N ASN A 35 14.30 -11.37 4.04
CA ASN A 35 13.11 -10.54 4.18
C ASN A 35 13.28 -9.21 3.44
N LYS A 36 14.43 -8.57 3.59
CA LYS A 36 14.75 -7.33 2.86
C LYS A 36 14.76 -7.55 1.35
N ALA A 37 15.40 -8.61 0.89
CA ALA A 37 15.45 -8.95 -0.53
C ALA A 37 14.06 -9.26 -1.10
N GLN A 38 13.19 -9.92 -0.33
CA GLN A 38 11.82 -10.23 -0.72
C GLN A 38 10.98 -8.96 -0.90
N VAL A 39 11.07 -8.02 0.03
CA VAL A 39 10.36 -6.73 -0.06
C VAL A 39 10.89 -5.92 -1.24
N GLU A 40 12.20 -5.85 -1.41
CA GLU A 40 12.82 -5.14 -2.53
C GLU A 40 12.44 -5.76 -3.88
N TRP A 41 12.47 -7.09 -3.98
CA TRP A 41 12.04 -7.81 -5.18
C TRP A 41 10.57 -7.51 -5.51
N SER A 42 9.69 -7.56 -4.52
CA SER A 42 8.27 -7.24 -4.71
C SER A 42 8.06 -5.81 -5.21
N ARG A 43 8.77 -4.84 -4.61
CA ARG A 43 8.72 -3.44 -5.06
C ARG A 43 9.22 -3.29 -6.51
N ARG A 44 10.31 -3.95 -6.87
CA ARG A 44 10.86 -3.92 -8.23
C ARG A 44 9.89 -4.53 -9.25
N GLN A 45 9.21 -5.63 -8.88
CA GLN A 45 8.20 -6.24 -9.76
C GLN A 45 6.98 -5.32 -9.96
N LEU A 46 6.57 -4.60 -8.92
CA LEU A 46 5.42 -3.69 -8.98
C LEU A 46 5.70 -2.41 -9.77
N HIS A 47 6.93 -1.89 -9.72
CA HIS A 47 7.29 -0.60 -10.33
C HIS A 47 8.16 -0.74 -11.60
N GLY A 48 8.71 -1.92 -11.87
CA GLY A 48 9.72 -2.11 -12.91
C GLY A 48 11.11 -1.62 -12.46
N ILE A 49 12.15 -2.11 -13.14
CA ILE A 49 13.55 -1.72 -12.87
C ILE A 49 14.14 -0.98 -14.09
N ASN A 50 13.44 -1.00 -15.22
CA ASN A 50 14.03 -0.57 -16.47
C ASN A 50 14.27 0.94 -16.47
N ILE A 51 15.54 1.29 -16.36
CA ILE A 51 16.01 2.68 -16.43
C ILE A 51 15.81 3.24 -17.85
N VAL A 52 15.83 2.40 -18.85
CA VAL A 52 15.77 2.80 -20.28
C VAL A 52 14.34 2.76 -20.83
N LYS A 53 13.40 2.21 -20.10
CA LYS A 53 11.99 2.05 -20.51
C LYS A 53 11.82 1.37 -21.90
N GLU A 54 12.68 0.45 -22.21
CA GLU A 54 12.59 -0.33 -23.43
C GLU A 54 11.60 -1.49 -23.24
N GLY A 55 10.57 -1.50 -24.06
CA GLY A 55 9.61 -2.58 -24.16
C GLY A 55 8.47 -2.57 -23.15
N ASP A 56 7.61 -3.56 -23.29
CA ASP A 56 6.38 -3.76 -22.52
C ASP A 56 6.66 -4.41 -21.16
N GLU A 57 7.38 -3.70 -20.30
CA GLU A 57 7.70 -4.19 -18.94
C GLU A 57 6.51 -4.19 -17.99
N GLN A 58 5.46 -3.50 -18.34
CA GLN A 58 4.18 -3.55 -17.65
C GLN A 58 3.25 -4.61 -18.25
N SER A 59 3.81 -5.73 -18.70
CA SER A 59 2.99 -6.79 -19.26
C SER A 59 1.89 -7.20 -18.26
N THR A 60 0.71 -7.44 -18.76
CA THR A 60 -0.45 -7.97 -18.02
C THR A 60 -0.07 -9.17 -17.17
N ARG A 61 0.80 -10.03 -17.67
CA ARG A 61 1.31 -11.23 -17.00
C ARG A 61 2.02 -10.92 -15.69
N ARG A 62 2.86 -9.88 -15.65
CA ARG A 62 3.59 -9.47 -14.44
C ARG A 62 2.65 -8.90 -13.38
N LYS A 63 1.60 -8.19 -13.81
CA LYS A 63 0.54 -7.70 -12.93
C LYS A 63 -0.28 -8.85 -12.36
N ASP A 64 -0.61 -9.85 -13.17
CA ASP A 64 -1.38 -11.01 -12.77
C ASP A 64 -0.64 -11.85 -11.73
N ASP A 65 0.65 -12.09 -11.91
CA ASP A 65 1.48 -12.82 -10.95
C ASP A 65 1.52 -12.14 -9.56
N MET A 66 1.42 -10.80 -9.53
CA MET A 66 1.43 -10.03 -8.29
C MET A 66 0.05 -9.85 -7.66
N GLN A 67 -1.03 -10.15 -8.36
CA GLN A 67 -2.39 -10.05 -7.81
C GLN A 67 -2.63 -11.02 -6.65
N VAL A 68 -1.90 -12.11 -6.59
CA VAL A 68 -1.93 -13.06 -5.45
C VAL A 68 -1.53 -12.39 -4.13
N LEU A 69 -0.75 -11.32 -4.18
CA LEU A 69 -0.34 -10.55 -3.00
C LEU A 69 -1.35 -9.47 -2.59
N LEU A 70 -2.41 -9.27 -3.38
CA LEU A 70 -3.44 -8.29 -3.04
C LEU A 70 -4.36 -8.89 -1.97
N ASN A 71 -4.37 -8.26 -0.83
CA ASN A 71 -5.32 -8.55 0.24
C ASN A 71 -6.40 -7.47 0.27
N LYS A 72 -7.66 -7.89 0.34
CA LYS A 72 -8.80 -6.99 0.42
C LYS A 72 -9.32 -6.97 1.85
N THR A 73 -9.19 -5.84 2.49
CA THR A 73 -9.63 -5.64 3.86
C THR A 73 -10.71 -4.57 3.91
N THR A 74 -11.79 -4.86 4.61
CA THR A 74 -12.88 -3.90 4.86
C THR A 74 -12.70 -3.32 6.25
N ILE A 75 -12.64 -2.00 6.35
CA ILE A 75 -12.49 -1.27 7.60
C ILE A 75 -13.74 -0.44 7.83
N THR A 76 -14.39 -0.67 8.97
CA THR A 76 -15.62 0.04 9.38
C THR A 76 -15.40 0.95 10.59
N ASN A 77 -14.25 0.84 11.26
CA ASN A 77 -13.93 1.63 12.44
C ASN A 77 -13.16 2.89 12.04
N LEU A 78 -13.84 3.84 11.42
CA LEU A 78 -13.27 5.13 11.12
C LEU A 78 -13.58 6.11 12.25
N THR A 79 -12.62 6.98 12.54
CA THR A 79 -12.83 8.10 13.47
C THR A 79 -13.05 9.36 12.67
N ASP A 80 -14.23 9.95 12.82
CA ASP A 80 -14.58 11.20 12.19
C ASP A 80 -13.99 12.40 12.96
N LYS A 81 -13.43 13.35 12.24
CA LYS A 81 -12.87 14.62 12.74
C LYS A 81 -13.60 15.85 12.16
N GLY A 82 -14.69 15.64 11.44
CA GLY A 82 -15.46 16.67 10.77
C GLY A 82 -15.02 16.89 9.32
N ASP A 83 -13.82 17.39 9.10
CA ASP A 83 -13.32 17.66 7.74
C ASP A 83 -12.73 16.40 7.08
N TYR A 84 -12.33 15.43 7.86
CA TYR A 84 -11.80 14.14 7.40
C TYR A 84 -12.10 13.02 8.37
N SER A 85 -12.14 11.82 7.85
CA SER A 85 -12.21 10.58 8.63
C SER A 85 -10.91 9.83 8.51
N PHE A 86 -10.35 9.33 9.61
CA PHE A 86 -9.11 8.58 9.55
C PHE A 86 -9.28 7.13 9.98
N LEU A 87 -8.44 6.29 9.42
CA LEU A 87 -8.34 4.87 9.72
C LEU A 87 -6.88 4.45 9.79
N ASN A 88 -6.58 3.48 10.64
CA ASN A 88 -5.23 2.93 10.74
C ASN A 88 -4.93 2.04 9.54
N ILE A 89 -3.71 2.16 9.03
CA ILE A 89 -3.21 1.29 7.95
C ILE A 89 -3.06 -0.14 8.49
N PRO A 90 -3.51 -1.17 7.74
CA PRO A 90 -3.24 -2.55 8.10
C PRO A 90 -1.75 -2.83 8.26
N GLY A 91 -1.36 -3.66 9.24
CA GLY A 91 0.05 -3.95 9.52
C GLY A 91 0.81 -4.69 8.40
N ASP A 92 0.08 -5.25 7.44
CA ASP A 92 0.60 -5.92 6.25
C ASP A 92 0.65 -5.00 5.00
N TYR A 93 0.38 -3.69 5.19
CA TYR A 93 0.39 -2.72 4.11
C TYR A 93 1.80 -2.56 3.51
N LEU A 94 1.91 -2.76 2.22
CA LEU A 94 3.14 -2.56 1.46
C LEU A 94 3.06 -1.35 0.51
N GLN A 95 1.93 -1.20 -0.18
CA GLN A 95 1.76 -0.19 -1.19
C GLN A 95 0.28 0.11 -1.46
N TRP A 96 -0.03 1.38 -1.71
CA TRP A 96 -1.33 1.81 -2.21
C TRP A 96 -1.60 1.22 -3.61
N LYS A 97 -2.72 0.54 -3.75
CA LYS A 97 -3.19 0.04 -5.04
C LYS A 97 -4.54 0.62 -5.40
N ARG A 98 -5.51 0.35 -4.58
CA ARG A 98 -6.87 0.83 -4.75
C ARG A 98 -7.55 0.86 -3.39
N VAL A 99 -8.26 1.92 -3.16
CA VAL A 99 -9.14 2.04 -2.01
C VAL A 99 -10.51 2.45 -2.53
N ASP A 100 -11.53 1.76 -2.08
CA ASP A 100 -12.92 2.11 -2.32
C ASP A 100 -13.51 2.68 -1.04
N VAL A 101 -14.06 3.87 -1.14
CA VAL A 101 -14.73 4.54 -0.03
C VAL A 101 -16.23 4.49 -0.26
N PHE A 102 -16.95 4.09 0.75
CA PHE A 102 -18.41 4.17 0.75
C PHE A 102 -18.82 5.35 1.62
N ALA A 103 -19.44 6.33 1.01
CA ALA A 103 -19.92 7.54 1.67
C ALA A 103 -21.43 7.49 1.85
N GLN A 104 -21.90 8.16 2.90
CA GLN A 104 -23.30 8.33 3.18
C GLN A 104 -23.59 9.78 3.58
N LYS A 105 -24.63 10.36 3.01
CA LYS A 105 -25.08 11.71 3.33
C LYS A 105 -26.54 11.66 3.75
N ASP A 106 -26.81 12.09 4.99
CA ASP A 106 -28.15 12.14 5.58
C ASP A 106 -29.00 10.86 5.33
N CYS A 107 -30.10 11.01 4.65
CA CYS A 107 -31.03 9.91 4.31
C CYS A 107 -30.71 9.21 2.98
N CYS A 108 -29.62 9.59 2.33
CA CYS A 108 -29.25 8.98 1.05
C CYS A 108 -28.64 7.58 1.24
N ASP A 109 -28.80 6.74 0.22
CA ASP A 109 -28.14 5.43 0.19
C ASP A 109 -26.61 5.57 0.16
N LYS A 110 -25.93 4.53 0.65
CA LYS A 110 -24.48 4.46 0.57
C LYS A 110 -24.02 4.52 -0.89
N ARG A 111 -23.09 5.41 -1.16
CA ARG A 111 -22.52 5.59 -2.49
C ARG A 111 -21.02 5.30 -2.47
N ARG A 112 -20.58 4.52 -3.46
CA ARG A 112 -19.15 4.28 -3.68
C ARG A 112 -18.53 5.52 -4.30
N MET A 113 -17.40 5.96 -3.74
CA MET A 113 -16.67 7.13 -4.18
C MET A 113 -15.34 6.74 -4.85
N VAL A 114 -14.97 7.50 -5.87
CA VAL A 114 -13.64 7.44 -6.44
C VAL A 114 -12.69 8.21 -5.53
N ILE A 115 -11.60 7.57 -5.15
CA ILE A 115 -10.59 8.16 -4.27
C ILE A 115 -9.22 8.12 -4.93
N TYR A 116 -8.46 9.18 -4.80
CA TYR A 116 -7.06 9.23 -5.20
C TYR A 116 -6.18 9.66 -4.03
N LEU A 117 -4.94 9.22 -4.07
CA LEU A 117 -3.94 9.59 -3.07
C LEU A 117 -3.37 10.97 -3.41
N ALA A 118 -3.49 11.90 -2.49
CA ALA A 118 -2.94 13.25 -2.58
C ALA A 118 -1.75 13.41 -1.65
N GLU A 119 -0.87 14.34 -1.98
CA GLU A 119 0.19 14.78 -1.08
C GLU A 119 -0.37 15.72 -0.02
N GLU A 120 0.06 15.55 1.22
CA GLU A 120 -0.41 16.37 2.36
C GLU A 120 -0.18 17.87 2.13
N GLY A 121 0.93 18.24 1.51
CA GLY A 121 1.23 19.65 1.18
C GLY A 121 0.20 20.31 0.26
N ASN A 122 -0.57 19.53 -0.49
CA ASN A 122 -1.55 20.00 -1.46
C ASN A 122 -2.98 20.06 -0.92
N VAL A 123 -3.23 19.54 0.27
CA VAL A 123 -4.59 19.42 0.85
C VAL A 123 -5.32 20.75 0.89
N SER A 124 -4.68 21.80 1.37
CA SER A 124 -5.30 23.14 1.47
C SER A 124 -5.69 23.72 0.10
N ILE A 125 -4.96 23.39 -0.95
CA ILE A 125 -5.24 23.79 -2.32
C ILE A 125 -6.43 23.00 -2.85
N LEU A 126 -6.43 21.67 -2.64
CA LEU A 126 -7.49 20.79 -3.09
C LEU A 126 -8.84 21.11 -2.44
N LEU A 127 -8.85 21.43 -1.14
CA LEU A 127 -10.07 21.81 -0.43
C LEU A 127 -10.66 23.15 -0.90
N ARG A 128 -9.83 24.05 -1.42
CA ARG A 128 -10.27 25.36 -1.97
C ARG A 128 -10.73 25.27 -3.42
N ASP A 129 -10.27 24.27 -4.15
CA ASP A 129 -10.63 24.10 -5.55
C ASP A 129 -12.06 23.54 -5.67
N LYS A 130 -12.96 24.28 -6.27
CA LYS A 130 -14.37 23.89 -6.44
C LYS A 130 -14.56 22.58 -7.23
N LEU A 131 -13.60 22.22 -8.06
CA LEU A 131 -13.67 21.01 -8.89
C LEU A 131 -12.99 19.79 -8.27
N LYS A 132 -12.07 20.01 -7.32
CA LYS A 132 -11.26 18.94 -6.71
C LYS A 132 -11.60 18.67 -5.26
N LYS A 133 -12.36 19.54 -4.62
CA LYS A 133 -12.81 19.32 -3.25
C LYS A 133 -13.68 18.05 -3.16
N PRO A 134 -13.66 17.37 -2.02
CA PRO A 134 -14.55 16.24 -1.78
C PRO A 134 -16.00 16.61 -2.09
N SER A 135 -16.70 15.77 -2.83
CA SER A 135 -18.11 15.98 -3.17
C SER A 135 -18.88 14.68 -3.24
N PHE A 136 -19.98 14.62 -2.48
CA PHE A 136 -20.88 13.48 -2.53
C PHE A 136 -21.60 13.38 -3.88
N GLU A 137 -21.95 14.49 -4.48
CA GLU A 137 -22.67 14.53 -5.77
C GLU A 137 -21.83 14.00 -6.92
N TRP A 138 -20.55 14.37 -6.95
CA TRP A 138 -19.61 13.93 -7.98
C TRP A 138 -19.01 12.56 -7.68
N ALA A 139 -19.24 12.04 -6.47
CA ALA A 139 -18.70 10.79 -5.96
C ALA A 139 -17.17 10.74 -6.01
N GLU A 140 -16.52 11.86 -5.71
CA GLU A 140 -15.08 12.01 -5.70
C GLU A 140 -14.58 12.52 -4.37
N THR A 141 -13.47 11.96 -3.91
CA THR A 141 -12.74 12.43 -2.75
C THR A 141 -11.26 12.10 -2.88
N PHE A 142 -10.46 12.57 -1.96
CA PHE A 142 -9.04 12.23 -1.89
C PHE A 142 -8.65 11.80 -0.49
N ALA A 143 -7.54 11.11 -0.41
CA ALA A 143 -6.94 10.72 0.86
C ALA A 143 -5.47 11.10 0.90
N THR A 144 -4.95 11.21 2.12
CA THR A 144 -3.52 11.34 2.39
C THR A 144 -3.07 10.21 3.30
N LEU A 145 -1.78 9.89 3.23
CA LEU A 145 -1.11 8.96 4.13
C LEU A 145 -0.25 9.77 5.08
N ILE A 146 -0.55 9.70 6.37
CA ILE A 146 0.22 10.38 7.41
C ILE A 146 0.51 9.38 8.50
N ASP A 147 1.77 9.20 8.82
CA ASP A 147 2.22 8.17 9.75
C ASP A 147 1.66 6.79 9.37
N ASP A 148 0.95 6.14 10.29
CA ASP A 148 0.30 4.86 10.06
C ASP A 148 -1.21 5.00 9.78
N ASN A 149 -1.65 6.17 9.30
CA ASN A 149 -3.06 6.45 9.08
C ASN A 149 -3.34 6.85 7.62
N ILE A 150 -4.54 6.48 7.18
CA ILE A 150 -5.14 7.01 5.96
C ILE A 150 -6.20 8.02 6.37
N ASN A 151 -6.05 9.26 5.93
CA ASN A 151 -7.01 10.32 6.14
C ASN A 151 -7.85 10.50 4.89
N VAL A 152 -9.14 10.24 4.97
CA VAL A 152 -10.12 10.43 3.89
C VAL A 152 -10.83 11.73 4.10
N TYR A 153 -10.72 12.67 3.19
CA TYR A 153 -11.31 14.00 3.31
C TYR A 153 -12.78 14.01 2.91
N THR A 154 -13.61 14.56 3.77
CA THR A 154 -15.07 14.66 3.59
C THR A 154 -15.55 16.08 3.45
N ASN A 155 -14.72 17.05 3.91
CA ASN A 155 -15.07 18.47 3.98
C ASN A 155 -16.39 18.73 4.74
N GLY A 156 -16.74 17.83 5.68
CA GLY A 156 -18.01 17.90 6.43
C GLY A 156 -19.29 17.69 5.61
N GLU A 157 -19.16 17.28 4.33
CA GLU A 157 -20.31 17.13 3.44
C GLU A 157 -20.98 15.76 3.58
N PHE A 158 -20.24 14.72 3.93
CA PHE A 158 -20.71 13.34 4.02
C PHE A 158 -19.91 12.56 5.06
N ASN A 159 -20.48 11.45 5.52
CA ASN A 159 -19.82 10.51 6.43
C ASN A 159 -19.24 9.33 5.65
N VAL A 160 -18.16 8.74 6.17
CA VAL A 160 -17.53 7.54 5.61
C VAL A 160 -17.70 6.37 6.58
N PRO A 161 -18.76 5.56 6.43
CA PRO A 161 -18.99 4.42 7.30
C PRO A 161 -18.08 3.22 6.99
N GLU A 162 -17.54 3.15 5.77
CA GLU A 162 -16.81 1.97 5.31
C GLU A 162 -15.75 2.33 4.27
N VAL A 163 -14.57 1.73 4.42
CA VAL A 163 -13.46 1.78 3.47
C VAL A 163 -13.00 0.35 3.13
N GLN A 164 -12.69 0.09 1.86
CA GLN A 164 -12.37 -1.24 1.37
C GLN A 164 -11.14 -1.24 0.45
#